data_321c9b8b57072439adac050bf3bf207a
#
_entry.id   321c9b8b57072439adac050bf3bf207a
#
_cell.length_a   1.000
_cell.length_b   1.000
_cell.length_c   1.000
_cell.angle_alpha   90.00
_cell.angle_beta   90.00
_cell.angle_gamma   90.00
#
_symmetry.space_group_name_H-M   'P 1'
#
loop_
_entity.id
_entity.type
_entity.pdbx_description
1 polymer ?
#
loop_
_entity_poly.entity_id
_entity_poly.type
_entity_poly.pdbx_seq_one_letter_code
_entity_poly.pdbx_strand_id
1 'polypeptide(L)'
;MQTTKSKSNRIFVRFFITLLGLAFIVWGLTTVILGFLGEKEIAVITDIRRERGERNEVKRGRYTYNISYTFTLPGGKNVSGSTRYIGDAVFLRADGKSKTAVRYFSFFPTINALERDTKPGFGQLILVATGCFLIFIINRRKENV
;
A
#
# COMPACT_ATOMS: atom_id res chain seq x y z
N MET A 1 -34.53 12.84 29.77
CA MET A 1 -33.45 13.63 29.13
C MET A 1 -32.28 12.75 28.66
N GLN A 2 -32.55 11.57 28.07
CA GLN A 2 -31.48 10.59 27.65
C GLN A 2 -31.44 10.26 26.15
N THR A 3 -32.31 10.83 25.31
CA THR A 3 -32.42 10.43 23.90
C THR A 3 -31.50 11.13 22.92
N THR A 4 -30.94 12.27 23.27
CA THR A 4 -30.06 13.05 22.37
C THR A 4 -28.64 12.50 22.26
N LYS A 5 -28.11 11.91 23.33
CA LYS A 5 -26.72 11.36 23.36
C LYS A 5 -26.57 10.09 22.47
N SER A 6 -27.62 9.27 22.36
CA SER A 6 -27.61 8.06 21.53
C SER A 6 -27.61 8.37 20.01
N LYS A 7 -28.31 9.43 19.59
CA LYS A 7 -28.42 9.81 18.18
C LYS A 7 -27.09 10.39 17.63
N SER A 8 -26.43 11.21 18.45
CA SER A 8 -25.10 11.78 18.11
C SER A 8 -24.04 10.69 17.93
N ASN A 9 -23.98 9.71 18.83
CA ASN A 9 -23.02 8.62 18.74
C ASN A 9 -23.21 7.76 17.47
N ARG A 10 -24.46 7.54 17.04
CA ARG A 10 -24.74 6.77 15.82
C ARG A 10 -24.27 7.51 14.55
N ILE A 11 -24.43 8.81 14.49
CA ILE A 11 -23.97 9.63 13.35
C ILE A 11 -22.45 9.61 13.29
N PHE A 12 -21.79 9.78 14.43
CA PHE A 12 -20.34 9.76 14.53
C PHE A 12 -19.75 8.40 14.10
N VAL A 13 -20.31 7.30 14.59
CA VAL A 13 -19.89 5.94 14.19
C VAL A 13 -20.07 5.71 12.69
N ARG A 14 -21.18 6.14 12.11
CA ARG A 14 -21.42 6.02 10.67
C ARG A 14 -20.39 6.81 9.86
N PHE A 15 -20.13 8.05 10.24
CA PHE A 15 -19.12 8.88 9.59
C PHE A 15 -17.74 8.23 9.64
N PHE A 16 -17.36 7.71 10.80
CA PHE A 16 -16.07 7.06 10.99
C PHE A 16 -15.91 5.79 10.13
N ILE A 17 -16.94 4.94 10.08
CA ILE A 17 -16.89 3.72 9.26
C ILE A 17 -16.89 4.06 7.76
N THR A 18 -17.62 5.09 7.33
CA THR A 18 -17.59 5.54 5.93
C THR A 18 -16.20 6.05 5.56
N LEU A 19 -15.57 6.84 6.44
CA LEU A 19 -14.22 7.34 6.25
C LEU A 19 -13.20 6.20 6.17
N LEU A 20 -13.33 5.20 7.04
CA LEU A 20 -12.49 4.01 7.05
C LEU A 20 -12.65 3.20 5.75
N GLY A 21 -13.89 3.00 5.29
CA GLY A 21 -14.17 2.33 4.02
C GLY A 21 -13.56 3.06 2.84
N LEU A 22 -13.66 4.40 2.81
CA LEU A 22 -13.05 5.23 1.78
C LEU A 22 -11.51 5.13 1.81
N ALA A 23 -10.91 5.13 3.00
CA ALA A 23 -9.47 4.97 3.15
C ALA A 23 -8.98 3.63 2.58
N PHE A 24 -9.70 2.54 2.79
CA PHE A 24 -9.36 1.23 2.22
C PHE A 24 -9.45 1.21 0.69
N ILE A 25 -10.48 1.86 0.12
CA ILE A 25 -10.62 1.99 -1.34
C ILE A 25 -9.45 2.79 -1.92
N VAL A 26 -9.17 3.95 -1.35
CA VAL A 26 -8.06 4.80 -1.81
C VAL A 26 -6.73 4.07 -1.71
N TRP A 27 -6.47 3.40 -0.58
CA TRP A 27 -5.25 2.62 -0.39
C TRP A 27 -5.12 1.49 -1.41
N GLY A 28 -6.18 0.70 -1.62
CA GLY A 28 -6.18 -0.41 -2.58
C GLY A 28 -6.00 0.05 -4.03
N LEU A 29 -6.51 1.22 -4.39
CA LEU A 29 -6.40 1.78 -5.74
C LEU A 29 -5.09 2.52 -5.99
N THR A 30 -4.44 3.09 -4.97
CA THR A 30 -3.26 3.95 -5.15
C THR A 30 -2.14 3.23 -5.91
N THR A 31 -1.83 1.99 -5.56
CA THR A 31 -0.76 1.21 -6.23
C THR A 31 -1.14 0.85 -7.66
N VAL A 32 -2.40 0.55 -7.91
CA VAL A 32 -2.91 0.22 -9.25
C VAL A 32 -2.89 1.47 -10.14
N ILE A 33 -3.38 2.60 -9.63
CA ILE A 33 -3.35 3.89 -10.32
C ILE A 33 -1.89 4.30 -10.62
N LEU A 34 -0.99 4.09 -9.68
CA LEU A 34 0.44 4.33 -9.87
C LEU A 34 1.00 3.49 -11.02
N GLY A 35 0.56 2.24 -11.15
CA GLY A 35 0.95 1.35 -12.24
C GLY A 35 0.51 1.83 -13.63
N PHE A 36 -0.64 2.50 -13.73
CA PHE A 36 -1.19 2.99 -15.00
C PHE A 36 -0.77 4.44 -15.32
N LEU A 37 -0.79 5.32 -14.33
CA LEU A 37 -0.58 6.77 -14.50
C LEU A 37 0.78 7.24 -13.98
N GLY A 38 1.52 6.40 -13.23
CA GLY A 38 2.84 6.76 -12.71
C GLY A 38 3.88 6.84 -13.82
N GLU A 39 4.78 7.81 -13.70
CA GLU A 39 5.98 7.88 -14.53
C GLU A 39 6.93 6.76 -14.17
N LYS A 40 7.67 6.28 -15.16
CA LYS A 40 8.64 5.19 -15.01
C LYS A 40 10.06 5.73 -14.97
N GLU A 41 10.82 5.28 -13.98
CA GLU A 41 12.23 5.61 -13.86
C GLU A 41 13.03 4.36 -13.43
N ILE A 42 14.35 4.43 -13.54
CA ILE A 42 15.26 3.37 -13.13
C ILE A 42 15.76 3.69 -11.72
N ALA A 43 15.47 2.80 -10.79
CA ALA A 43 15.97 2.85 -9.43
C ALA A 43 17.16 1.91 -9.24
N VAL A 44 18.07 2.29 -8.36
CA VAL A 44 19.19 1.48 -7.91
C VAL A 44 18.88 0.93 -6.52
N ILE A 45 19.12 -0.35 -6.31
CA ILE A 45 18.96 -1.00 -5.02
C ILE A 45 20.10 -0.57 -4.11
N THR A 46 19.76 0.04 -2.98
CA THR A 46 20.73 0.58 -2.02
C THR A 46 20.94 -0.30 -0.81
N ASP A 47 19.88 -1.00 -0.35
CA ASP A 47 19.97 -1.87 0.82
C ASP A 47 18.97 -3.02 0.72
N ILE A 48 19.37 -4.17 1.26
CA ILE A 48 18.49 -5.36 1.39
C ILE A 48 18.68 -5.92 2.79
N ARG A 49 17.66 -5.78 3.63
CA ARG A 49 17.66 -6.32 4.99
C ARG A 49 16.65 -7.43 5.13
N ARG A 50 17.10 -8.53 5.67
CA ARG A 50 16.22 -9.62 6.08
C ARG A 50 15.58 -9.23 7.43
N GLU A 51 14.25 -9.17 7.45
CA GLU A 51 13.52 -9.07 8.73
C GLU A 51 13.71 -10.37 9.49
N ARG A 52 14.10 -10.27 10.77
CA ARG A 52 14.11 -11.44 11.66
C ARG A 52 12.67 -11.81 11.93
N GLY A 53 12.22 -12.92 11.34
CA GLY A 53 10.97 -13.52 11.76
C GLY A 53 11.06 -13.92 13.24
N GLU A 54 9.99 -13.74 13.97
CA GLU A 54 9.87 -14.27 15.33
C GLU A 54 10.26 -15.76 15.36
N ARG A 55 10.94 -16.16 16.39
CA ARG A 55 11.64 -17.45 16.56
C ARG A 55 10.77 -18.71 16.39
N ASN A 56 9.44 -18.57 16.24
CA ASN A 56 8.47 -19.67 16.27
C ASN A 56 7.79 -19.99 14.93
N GLU A 57 8.04 -19.26 13.84
CA GLU A 57 7.50 -19.61 12.53
C GLU A 57 8.60 -19.92 11.51
N VAL A 58 9.35 -20.97 11.79
CA VAL A 58 10.22 -21.59 10.76
C VAL A 58 9.34 -22.43 9.83
N LYS A 59 8.49 -21.82 9.05
CA LYS A 59 8.11 -22.40 7.77
C LYS A 59 9.33 -22.30 6.88
N ARG A 60 10.02 -23.43 6.71
CA ARG A 60 11.20 -23.53 5.84
C ARG A 60 10.90 -22.83 4.51
N GLY A 61 11.72 -21.88 4.14
CA GLY A 61 11.77 -21.34 2.80
C GLY A 61 11.10 -20.00 2.55
N ARG A 62 10.52 -19.29 3.53
CA ARG A 62 9.96 -17.96 3.32
C ARG A 62 10.56 -16.94 4.29
N TYR A 63 11.35 -16.03 3.73
CA TYR A 63 11.90 -14.91 4.48
C TYR A 63 11.26 -13.60 4.02
N THR A 64 11.15 -12.65 4.94
CA THR A 64 10.73 -11.28 4.62
C THR A 64 11.98 -10.44 4.46
N TYR A 65 12.09 -9.77 3.34
CA TYR A 65 13.18 -8.84 3.02
C TYR A 65 12.62 -7.43 2.87
N ASN A 66 13.30 -6.47 3.46
CA ASN A 66 13.07 -5.05 3.25
C ASN A 66 14.10 -4.56 2.22
N ILE A 67 13.64 -4.12 1.07
CA ILE A 67 14.47 -3.68 -0.05
C ILE A 67 14.32 -2.17 -0.17
N SER A 68 15.42 -1.45 0.04
CA SER A 68 15.50 -0.01 -0.16
C SER A 68 16.09 0.30 -1.53
N TYR A 69 15.57 1.32 -2.18
CA TYR A 69 16.03 1.75 -3.50
C TYR A 69 16.02 3.27 -3.60
N THR A 70 16.81 3.81 -4.51
CA THR A 70 16.88 5.24 -4.80
C THR A 70 16.83 5.45 -6.32
N PHE A 71 16.09 6.45 -6.76
CA PHE A 71 16.03 6.88 -8.15
C PHE A 71 16.16 8.39 -8.26
N THR A 72 16.58 8.87 -9.42
CA THR A 72 16.80 10.29 -9.66
C THR A 72 15.70 10.82 -10.58
N LEU A 73 15.02 11.86 -10.15
CA LEU A 73 14.03 12.56 -10.97
C LEU A 73 14.69 13.31 -12.13
N PRO A 74 13.95 13.62 -13.21
CA PRO A 74 14.46 14.41 -14.34
C PRO A 74 15.09 15.75 -13.94
N GLY A 75 14.68 16.31 -12.79
CA GLY A 75 15.27 17.53 -12.19
C GLY A 75 16.52 17.29 -11.34
N GLY A 76 17.12 16.09 -11.35
CA GLY A 76 18.35 15.76 -10.60
C GLY A 76 18.14 15.48 -9.11
N LYS A 77 16.91 15.54 -8.60
CA LYS A 77 16.59 15.23 -7.19
C LYS A 77 16.51 13.73 -6.96
N ASN A 78 17.22 13.24 -5.95
CA ASN A 78 17.15 11.85 -5.54
C ASN A 78 15.94 11.61 -4.63
N VAL A 79 15.21 10.53 -4.89
CA VAL A 79 14.08 10.07 -4.10
C VAL A 79 14.32 8.62 -3.71
N SER A 80 14.07 8.29 -2.46
CA SER A 80 14.21 6.93 -1.94
C SER A 80 12.84 6.29 -1.72
N GLY A 81 12.79 4.99 -1.89
CA GLY A 81 11.62 4.17 -1.58
C GLY A 81 12.04 2.87 -0.93
N SER A 82 11.06 2.14 -0.42
CA SER A 82 11.27 0.80 0.12
C SER A 82 10.09 -0.10 -0.19
N THR A 83 10.37 -1.38 -0.37
CA THR A 83 9.35 -2.41 -0.54
C THR A 83 9.66 -3.63 0.30
N ARG A 84 8.62 -4.36 0.65
CA ARG A 84 8.74 -5.63 1.37
C ARG A 84 8.56 -6.78 0.39
N TYR A 85 9.51 -7.71 0.40
CA TYR A 85 9.48 -8.91 -0.41
C TYR A 85 9.44 -10.15 0.48
N ILE A 86 8.57 -11.10 0.17
CA ILE A 86 8.44 -12.38 0.87
C ILE A 86 8.82 -13.49 -0.12
N GLY A 87 9.87 -14.24 0.19
CA GLY A 87 10.35 -15.32 -0.67
C GLY A 87 11.57 -16.05 -0.12
N ASP A 88 12.00 -17.08 -0.82
CA ASP A 88 13.13 -17.93 -0.41
C ASP A 88 14.48 -17.28 -0.68
N ALA A 89 14.57 -16.47 -1.74
CA ALA A 89 15.78 -15.77 -2.13
C ALA A 89 15.44 -14.42 -2.76
N VAL A 90 16.36 -13.46 -2.61
CA VAL A 90 16.31 -12.18 -3.32
C VAL A 90 17.35 -12.23 -4.43
N PHE A 91 16.91 -12.17 -5.68
CA PHE A 91 17.78 -12.15 -6.85
C PHE A 91 18.42 -10.77 -7.09
N LEU A 92 18.02 -9.76 -6.34
CA LEU A 92 18.58 -8.41 -6.37
C LEU A 92 19.75 -8.34 -5.39
N ARG A 93 20.78 -7.57 -5.74
CA ARG A 93 21.94 -7.34 -4.89
C ARG A 93 21.97 -5.88 -4.44
N ALA A 94 22.32 -5.64 -3.19
CA ALA A 94 22.56 -4.29 -2.65
C ALA A 94 24.01 -3.85 -2.94
N ASP A 95 24.40 -3.90 -4.21
CA ASP A 95 25.76 -3.57 -4.69
C ASP A 95 25.83 -2.15 -5.30
N GLY A 96 24.76 -1.39 -5.22
CA GLY A 96 24.64 -0.07 -5.86
C GLY A 96 24.61 -0.12 -7.40
N LYS A 97 24.58 -1.32 -8.00
CA LYS A 97 24.56 -1.56 -9.45
C LYS A 97 23.30 -2.24 -9.93
N SER A 98 22.62 -2.99 -9.03
CA SER A 98 21.36 -3.66 -9.37
C SER A 98 20.27 -2.64 -9.64
N LYS A 99 19.76 -2.65 -10.88
CA LYS A 99 18.73 -1.72 -11.36
C LYS A 99 17.39 -2.38 -11.38
N THR A 100 16.35 -1.62 -11.05
CA THR A 100 14.96 -2.04 -11.12
C THR A 100 14.08 -0.89 -11.59
N ALA A 101 12.95 -1.19 -12.21
CA ALA A 101 12.03 -0.16 -12.63
C ALA A 101 11.15 0.26 -11.45
N VAL A 102 11.00 1.56 -11.27
CA VAL A 102 10.12 2.20 -10.28
C VAL A 102 9.05 3.03 -11.00
N ARG A 103 7.87 3.10 -10.41
CA ARG A 103 6.82 4.02 -10.80
C ARG A 103 6.57 5.04 -9.69
N TYR A 104 6.35 6.30 -10.06
CA TYR A 104 6.10 7.39 -9.13
C TYR A 104 5.12 8.40 -9.71
N PHE A 105 4.46 9.18 -8.84
CA PHE A 105 3.65 10.31 -9.29
C PHE A 105 4.51 11.56 -9.40
N SER A 106 4.49 12.24 -10.57
CA SER A 106 5.27 13.45 -10.82
C SER A 106 5.00 14.55 -9.80
N PHE A 107 3.74 14.69 -9.35
CA PHE A 107 3.35 15.68 -8.35
C PHE A 107 3.76 15.31 -6.93
N PHE A 108 3.87 14.00 -6.62
CA PHE A 108 4.25 13.48 -5.32
C PHE A 108 5.22 12.30 -5.47
N PRO A 109 6.50 12.55 -5.78
CA PRO A 109 7.48 11.49 -6.04
C PRO A 109 7.76 10.58 -4.82
N THR A 110 7.38 11.02 -3.62
CA THR A 110 7.40 10.18 -2.41
C THR A 110 6.41 9.02 -2.48
N ILE A 111 5.35 9.16 -3.28
CA ILE A 111 4.43 8.04 -3.58
C ILE A 111 5.02 7.30 -4.78
N ASN A 112 5.77 6.27 -4.47
CA ASN A 112 6.45 5.44 -5.45
C ASN A 112 6.40 3.97 -5.06
N ALA A 113 6.52 3.08 -6.05
CA ALA A 113 6.60 1.64 -5.86
C ALA A 113 7.39 0.99 -6.99
N LEU A 114 7.96 -0.17 -6.75
CA LEU A 114 8.56 -0.96 -7.82
C LEU A 114 7.49 -1.34 -8.85
N GLU A 115 7.82 -1.29 -10.13
CA GLU A 115 6.88 -1.60 -11.22
C GLU A 115 6.21 -2.97 -11.05
N ARG A 116 6.92 -3.96 -10.54
CA ARG A 116 6.35 -5.28 -10.24
C ARG A 116 5.24 -5.24 -9.17
N ASP A 117 5.35 -4.31 -8.21
CA ASP A 117 4.44 -4.20 -7.07
C ASP A 117 3.21 -3.33 -7.41
N THR A 118 3.22 -2.66 -8.57
CA THR A 118 2.09 -1.87 -9.07
C THR A 118 1.07 -2.69 -9.86
N LYS A 119 1.38 -3.96 -10.16
CA LYS A 119 0.41 -4.84 -10.83
C LYS A 119 -0.75 -5.14 -9.89
N PRO A 120 -2.00 -5.11 -10.41
CA PRO A 120 -3.17 -5.46 -9.61
C PRO A 120 -3.01 -6.86 -9.03
N GLY A 121 -3.05 -6.96 -7.72
CA GLY A 121 -2.95 -8.22 -6.99
C GLY A 121 -4.22 -8.51 -6.20
N PHE A 122 -4.32 -9.73 -5.69
CA PHE A 122 -5.49 -10.18 -4.94
C PHE A 122 -5.72 -9.35 -3.66
N GLY A 123 -4.63 -8.85 -3.04
CA GLY A 123 -4.71 -8.01 -1.83
C GLY A 123 -5.40 -6.66 -2.08
N GLN A 124 -5.14 -6.00 -3.21
CA GLN A 124 -5.79 -4.75 -3.57
C GLN A 124 -7.29 -4.95 -3.83
N LEU A 125 -7.65 -6.05 -4.50
CA LEU A 125 -9.05 -6.42 -4.73
C LEU A 125 -9.81 -6.61 -3.40
N ILE A 126 -9.23 -7.31 -2.44
CA ILE A 126 -9.81 -7.52 -1.10
C ILE A 126 -10.00 -6.17 -0.38
N LEU A 127 -9.00 -5.28 -0.42
CA LEU A 127 -9.10 -3.97 0.23
C LEU A 127 -10.24 -3.13 -0.35
N VAL A 128 -10.36 -3.06 -1.67
CA VAL A 128 -11.43 -2.33 -2.35
C VAL A 128 -12.79 -2.95 -2.04
N ALA A 129 -12.92 -4.28 -2.12
CA ALA A 129 -14.16 -4.99 -1.81
C ALA A 129 -14.59 -4.77 -0.36
N THR A 130 -13.65 -4.82 0.60
CA THR A 130 -13.92 -4.56 2.01
C THR A 130 -14.38 -3.12 2.23
N GLY A 131 -13.72 -2.15 1.60
CA GLY A 131 -14.12 -0.75 1.67
C GLY A 131 -15.53 -0.50 1.13
N CYS A 132 -15.85 -1.05 -0.04
CA CYS A 132 -17.19 -0.98 -0.63
C CYS A 132 -18.23 -1.65 0.27
N PHE A 133 -17.93 -2.79 0.84
CA PHE A 133 -18.82 -3.53 1.72
C PHE A 133 -19.15 -2.76 3.01
N LEU A 134 -18.16 -2.12 3.63
CA LEU A 134 -18.36 -1.26 4.79
C LEU A 134 -19.29 -0.08 4.48
N ILE A 135 -19.08 0.59 3.36
CA ILE A 135 -19.92 1.70 2.92
C ILE A 135 -21.34 1.22 2.62
N PHE A 136 -21.48 0.07 1.96
CA PHE A 136 -22.79 -0.52 1.62
C PHE A 136 -23.61 -0.87 2.87
N ILE A 137 -23.03 -1.57 3.85
CA ILE A 137 -23.72 -1.95 5.10
C ILE A 137 -24.24 -0.71 5.84
N ILE A 138 -23.42 0.33 5.90
CA ILE A 138 -23.80 1.55 6.63
C ILE A 138 -24.92 2.31 5.92
N ASN A 139 -24.92 2.33 4.57
CA ASN A 139 -25.99 2.99 3.81
C ASN A 139 -27.30 2.19 3.81
N ARG A 140 -27.23 0.87 3.74
CA ARG A 140 -28.44 0.02 3.76
C ARG A 140 -29.24 0.14 5.06
N ARG A 141 -28.59 0.46 6.19
CA ARG A 141 -29.29 0.72 7.47
C ARG A 141 -30.09 2.02 7.50
N LYS A 142 -30.05 2.86 6.46
CA LYS A 142 -30.85 4.08 6.36
C LYS A 142 -32.31 3.81 5.92
N GLU A 143 -32.54 2.72 5.21
CA GLU A 143 -33.89 2.44 4.63
C GLU A 143 -34.85 1.77 5.59
N ASN A 144 -34.39 1.32 6.76
CA ASN A 144 -35.21 0.56 7.73
C ASN A 144 -35.51 1.34 9.01
N VAL A 145 -35.59 2.69 8.94
CA VAL A 145 -36.02 3.54 10.10
C VAL A 145 -37.11 4.50 9.66
#